data_49496b265920d054d3619aa38cc997d4
#
_entry.id   49496b265920d054d3619aa38cc997d4
#
_cell.length_a   1.000
_cell.length_b   1.000
_cell.length_c   1.000
_cell.angle_alpha   90.00
_cell.angle_beta   90.00
_cell.angle_gamma   90.00
#
_symmetry.space_group_name_H-M   'P 1'
#
loop_
_entity.id
_entity.type
_entity.pdbx_description
1 polymer ?
#
loop_
_entity_poly.entity_id
_entity_poly.type
_entity_poly.pdbx_seq_one_letter_code
_entity_poly.pdbx_strand_id
1 'polypeptide(L)'
;METAFPNRFKYDEMRDNGDYIYDAQSLITLKGKKLHGKRNHINKFLKEYDGRWEYEELTENNIHDFFDYQIGWSENDNQFFGELCASSTALRNFKYLGIKGGLIRLDGKIIAITLGSQPFDDMYIIHIEKADYDVPGSYQMINQQFAMRNCQNVKYIDREEDLGIEGLRKSKLSYYPEFITKIYSGTLI
;
A
#
# COMPACT_ATOMS: atom_id res chain seq x y z
N MET A 1 -19.97 -1.30 -21.55
CA MET A 1 -19.54 -1.02 -22.94
C MET A 1 -20.11 -2.05 -23.91
N GLU A 2 -20.03 -3.35 -23.66
CA GLU A 2 -20.60 -4.40 -24.53
C GLU A 2 -22.11 -4.26 -24.75
N THR A 3 -22.85 -3.87 -23.71
CA THR A 3 -24.33 -3.62 -23.82
C THR A 3 -24.66 -2.45 -24.74
N ALA A 4 -23.81 -1.41 -24.78
CA ALA A 4 -24.05 -0.24 -25.65
C ALA A 4 -23.50 -0.42 -27.09
N PHE A 5 -22.48 -1.27 -27.25
CA PHE A 5 -21.77 -1.49 -28.49
C PHE A 5 -21.50 -3.01 -28.70
N PRO A 6 -22.53 -3.83 -28.91
CA PRO A 6 -22.36 -5.27 -28.96
C PRO A 6 -21.46 -5.68 -30.15
N ASN A 7 -20.53 -6.59 -29.88
CA ASN A 7 -19.59 -7.16 -30.87
C ASN A 7 -18.71 -6.11 -31.58
N ARG A 8 -18.49 -4.96 -30.98
CA ARG A 8 -17.62 -3.90 -31.55
C ARG A 8 -16.22 -3.92 -30.98
N PHE A 9 -15.99 -4.63 -29.87
CA PHE A 9 -14.71 -4.66 -29.17
C PHE A 9 -14.28 -6.09 -28.88
N LYS A 10 -12.98 -6.32 -29.05
CA LYS A 10 -12.29 -7.47 -28.47
C LYS A 10 -11.75 -7.05 -27.10
N TYR A 11 -11.97 -7.88 -26.08
CA TYR A 11 -11.51 -7.65 -24.71
C TYR A 11 -10.40 -8.61 -24.35
N ASP A 12 -9.27 -8.06 -23.90
CA ASP A 12 -8.14 -8.83 -23.37
C ASP A 12 -7.98 -8.50 -21.87
N GLU A 13 -7.95 -9.51 -21.00
CA GLU A 13 -7.79 -9.32 -19.55
C GLU A 13 -6.37 -8.86 -19.23
N MET A 14 -6.26 -7.73 -18.51
CA MET A 14 -5.02 -7.12 -18.06
C MET A 14 -4.75 -7.56 -16.62
N ARG A 15 -4.35 -8.84 -16.42
CA ARG A 15 -4.17 -9.43 -15.09
C ARG A 15 -3.21 -8.64 -14.18
N ASP A 16 -2.18 -8.04 -14.76
CA ASP A 16 -1.12 -7.32 -14.04
C ASP A 16 -1.59 -5.97 -13.49
N ASN A 17 -2.73 -5.47 -14.00
CA ASN A 17 -3.37 -4.22 -13.59
C ASN A 17 -4.56 -4.43 -12.63
N GLY A 18 -4.79 -5.67 -12.18
CA GLY A 18 -5.86 -5.96 -11.23
C GLY A 18 -5.47 -5.63 -9.79
N ASP A 19 -6.32 -4.84 -9.11
CA ASP A 19 -6.09 -4.43 -7.73
C ASP A 19 -6.37 -5.55 -6.75
N TYR A 20 -5.57 -5.59 -5.69
CA TYR A 20 -5.66 -6.57 -4.61
C TYR A 20 -6.52 -6.02 -3.48
N ILE A 21 -7.72 -6.57 -3.33
CA ILE A 21 -8.71 -6.14 -2.34
C ILE A 21 -8.72 -7.08 -1.15
N TYR A 22 -8.55 -6.51 0.03
CA TYR A 22 -8.49 -7.26 1.29
C TYR A 22 -9.63 -6.87 2.21
N ASP A 23 -10.09 -7.82 3.02
CA ASP A 23 -10.89 -7.49 4.19
C ASP A 23 -10.09 -6.63 5.16
N ALA A 24 -10.62 -5.47 5.54
CA ALA A 24 -9.90 -4.51 6.37
C ALA A 24 -9.54 -5.10 7.74
N GLN A 25 -10.47 -5.86 8.35
CA GLN A 25 -10.23 -6.48 9.65
C GLN A 25 -9.15 -7.57 9.59
N SER A 26 -8.99 -8.23 8.45
CA SER A 26 -7.89 -9.18 8.22
C SER A 26 -6.53 -8.51 8.28
N LEU A 27 -6.36 -7.33 7.65
CA LEU A 27 -5.09 -6.59 7.69
C LEU A 27 -4.84 -5.90 9.04
N ILE A 28 -5.89 -5.38 9.67
CA ILE A 28 -5.82 -4.74 10.99
C ILE A 28 -5.37 -5.75 12.05
N THR A 29 -6.02 -6.91 12.10
CA THR A 29 -5.83 -7.87 13.20
C THR A 29 -4.81 -8.94 12.89
N LEU A 30 -4.58 -9.23 11.61
CA LEU A 30 -3.81 -10.35 11.10
C LEU A 30 -4.22 -11.70 11.73
N LYS A 31 -5.49 -11.87 12.12
CA LYS A 31 -5.99 -13.06 12.80
C LYS A 31 -5.99 -14.29 11.89
N GLY A 32 -5.98 -15.47 12.51
CA GLY A 32 -6.10 -16.74 11.83
C GLY A 32 -4.77 -17.39 11.44
N LYS A 33 -4.85 -18.66 11.01
CA LYS A 33 -3.69 -19.49 10.67
C LYS A 33 -2.95 -18.98 9.43
N LYS A 34 -3.69 -18.48 8.43
CA LYS A 34 -3.12 -18.00 7.16
C LYS A 34 -2.14 -16.83 7.37
N LEU A 35 -2.46 -15.91 8.27
CA LEU A 35 -1.67 -14.70 8.54
C LEU A 35 -0.66 -14.87 9.70
N HIS A 36 -0.49 -16.09 10.21
CA HIS A 36 0.46 -16.37 11.30
C HIS A 36 1.89 -15.92 10.98
N GLY A 37 2.35 -16.13 9.73
CA GLY A 37 3.68 -15.66 9.29
C GLY A 37 3.83 -14.15 9.39
N LYS A 38 2.78 -13.37 9.04
CA LYS A 38 2.81 -11.90 9.13
C LYS A 38 2.89 -11.44 10.59
N ARG A 39 2.09 -12.06 11.49
CA ARG A 39 2.19 -11.78 12.92
C ARG A 39 3.57 -12.12 13.50
N ASN A 40 4.19 -13.20 13.03
CA ASN A 40 5.53 -13.56 13.49
C ASN A 40 6.58 -12.52 13.11
N HIS A 41 6.50 -11.94 11.91
CA HIS A 41 7.39 -10.83 11.51
C HIS A 41 7.19 -9.62 12.43
N ILE A 42 5.95 -9.24 12.71
CA ILE A 42 5.62 -8.14 13.62
C ILE A 42 6.11 -8.43 15.04
N ASN A 43 5.84 -9.62 15.57
CA ASN A 43 6.28 -9.98 16.93
C ASN A 43 7.81 -9.97 17.06
N LYS A 44 8.54 -10.41 16.02
CA LYS A 44 10.00 -10.32 15.99
C LYS A 44 10.46 -8.88 16.00
N PHE A 45 9.87 -8.04 15.13
CA PHE A 45 10.18 -6.61 15.08
C PHE A 45 9.95 -5.94 16.43
N LEU A 46 8.78 -6.14 17.04
CA LEU A 46 8.44 -5.56 18.35
C LEU A 46 9.40 -6.01 19.46
N LYS A 47 9.84 -7.28 19.43
CA LYS A 47 10.79 -7.81 20.41
C LYS A 47 12.22 -7.26 20.21
N GLU A 48 12.66 -7.15 18.95
CA GLU A 48 14.02 -6.73 18.60
C GLU A 48 14.24 -5.24 18.80
N TYR A 49 13.20 -4.44 18.53
CA TYR A 49 13.26 -2.99 18.53
C TYR A 49 12.39 -2.36 19.63
N ASP A 50 12.15 -3.08 20.72
CA ASP A 50 11.35 -2.59 21.84
C ASP A 50 11.87 -1.26 22.39
N GLY A 51 10.97 -0.28 22.50
CA GLY A 51 11.28 1.09 22.95
C GLY A 51 12.13 1.94 21.98
N ARG A 52 12.45 1.42 20.79
CA ARG A 52 13.31 2.09 19.80
C ARG A 52 12.59 2.56 18.56
N TRP A 53 11.37 2.14 18.34
CA TRP A 53 10.55 2.49 17.17
C TRP A 53 9.36 3.35 17.56
N GLU A 54 8.92 4.17 16.63
CA GLU A 54 7.71 4.98 16.76
C GLU A 54 6.97 5.06 15.43
N TYR A 55 5.64 5.23 15.51
CA TYR A 55 4.80 5.53 14.36
C TYR A 55 4.37 6.99 14.42
N GLU A 56 4.60 7.70 13.33
CA GLU A 56 4.15 9.09 13.16
C GLU A 56 3.08 9.16 12.07
N GLU A 57 2.04 9.96 12.31
CA GLU A 57 1.13 10.37 11.24
C GLU A 57 1.80 11.41 10.35
N LEU A 58 1.48 11.37 9.05
CA LEU A 58 1.95 12.40 8.11
C LEU A 58 1.31 13.74 8.44
N THR A 59 2.13 14.76 8.59
CA THR A 59 1.78 16.14 8.90
C THR A 59 2.60 17.10 8.06
N GLU A 60 2.28 18.39 8.11
CA GLU A 60 3.09 19.43 7.45
C GLU A 60 4.53 19.47 7.99
N ASN A 61 4.76 19.02 9.22
CA ASN A 61 6.07 19.10 9.86
C ASN A 61 7.02 17.98 9.39
N ASN A 62 6.49 16.82 8.96
CA ASN A 62 7.30 15.65 8.55
C ASN A 62 7.13 15.26 7.07
N ILE A 63 6.40 16.06 6.29
CA ILE A 63 6.14 15.80 4.87
C ILE A 63 7.44 15.80 4.03
N HIS A 64 8.43 16.62 4.40
CA HIS A 64 9.74 16.64 3.73
C HIS A 64 10.50 15.35 4.01
N ASP A 65 10.54 14.90 5.24
CA ASP A 65 11.19 13.65 5.64
C ASP A 65 10.59 12.45 4.89
N PHE A 66 9.26 12.44 4.74
CA PHE A 66 8.56 11.42 3.96
C PHE A 66 9.05 11.40 2.51
N PHE A 67 9.10 12.57 1.87
CA PHE A 67 9.48 12.68 0.47
C PHE A 67 10.96 12.35 0.26
N ASP A 68 11.84 12.79 1.15
CA ASP A 68 13.28 12.48 1.10
C ASP A 68 13.53 10.98 1.23
N TYR A 69 12.82 10.29 2.14
CA TYR A 69 12.87 8.84 2.24
C TYR A 69 12.43 8.16 0.94
N GLN A 70 11.34 8.64 0.33
CA GLN A 70 10.85 8.07 -0.94
C GLN A 70 11.85 8.26 -2.09
N ILE A 71 12.51 9.44 -2.18
CA ILE A 71 13.57 9.69 -3.16
C ILE A 71 14.70 8.68 -2.97
N GLY A 72 15.26 8.58 -1.76
CA GLY A 72 16.35 7.66 -1.47
C GLY A 72 16.01 6.19 -1.76
N TRP A 73 14.73 5.80 -1.54
CA TRP A 73 14.25 4.47 -1.88
C TRP A 73 14.22 4.23 -3.39
N SER A 74 13.88 5.25 -4.19
CA SER A 74 13.70 5.17 -5.64
C SER A 74 14.99 5.40 -6.45
N GLU A 75 16.07 5.92 -5.85
CA GLU A 75 17.35 6.15 -6.55
C GLU A 75 17.94 4.88 -7.18
N ASN A 76 17.55 3.72 -6.70
CA ASN A 76 17.98 2.43 -7.21
C ASN A 76 17.12 1.87 -8.36
N ASP A 77 16.04 2.58 -8.77
CA ASP A 77 15.11 2.06 -9.77
C ASP A 77 14.42 3.15 -10.59
N ASN A 78 14.85 3.31 -11.85
CA ASN A 78 14.30 4.30 -12.79
C ASN A 78 12.80 4.12 -13.11
N GLN A 79 12.16 3.01 -12.71
CA GLN A 79 10.74 2.75 -12.95
C GLN A 79 9.84 3.63 -12.06
N PHE A 80 10.37 4.20 -10.97
CA PHE A 80 9.58 4.97 -9.99
C PHE A 80 9.50 6.48 -10.23
N PHE A 81 10.03 7.01 -11.33
CA PHE A 81 9.93 8.46 -11.60
C PHE A 81 8.49 8.96 -11.67
N GLY A 82 7.59 8.20 -12.31
CA GLY A 82 6.16 8.52 -12.37
C GLY A 82 5.50 8.52 -10.98
N GLU A 83 5.86 7.55 -10.14
CA GLU A 83 5.40 7.47 -8.74
C GLU A 83 5.87 8.69 -7.93
N LEU A 84 7.13 9.12 -8.08
CA LEU A 84 7.66 10.31 -7.40
C LEU A 84 6.90 11.58 -7.78
N CYS A 85 6.59 11.77 -9.08
CA CYS A 85 5.80 12.91 -9.54
C CYS A 85 4.38 12.90 -8.96
N ALA A 86 3.73 11.74 -8.96
CA ALA A 86 2.40 11.56 -8.38
C ALA A 86 2.43 11.84 -6.87
N SER A 87 3.40 11.29 -6.15
CA SER A 87 3.59 11.50 -4.71
C SER A 87 3.83 12.97 -4.37
N SER A 88 4.71 13.64 -5.12
CA SER A 88 4.97 15.08 -4.91
C SER A 88 3.69 15.91 -5.03
N THR A 89 2.85 15.58 -6.03
CA THR A 89 1.56 16.25 -6.22
C THR A 89 0.58 15.93 -5.09
N ALA A 90 0.51 14.65 -4.67
CA ALA A 90 -0.33 14.19 -3.57
C ALA A 90 0.08 14.87 -2.25
N LEU A 91 1.38 14.89 -1.94
CA LEU A 91 1.90 15.50 -0.71
C LEU A 91 1.67 17.00 -0.64
N ARG A 92 1.80 17.73 -1.76
CA ARG A 92 1.49 19.18 -1.79
C ARG A 92 0.01 19.49 -1.55
N ASN A 93 -0.86 18.54 -1.84
CA ASN A 93 -2.31 18.71 -1.77
C ASN A 93 -2.98 17.77 -0.75
N PHE A 94 -2.20 17.16 0.14
CA PHE A 94 -2.69 16.03 0.95
C PHE A 94 -3.93 16.36 1.79
N LYS A 95 -4.01 17.57 2.35
CA LYS A 95 -5.20 18.02 3.09
C LYS A 95 -6.43 18.15 2.18
N TYR A 96 -6.25 18.76 1.01
CA TYR A 96 -7.33 18.96 0.04
C TYR A 96 -7.85 17.62 -0.52
N LEU A 97 -6.94 16.68 -0.76
CA LEU A 97 -7.26 15.36 -1.30
C LEU A 97 -7.72 14.36 -0.21
N GLY A 98 -7.72 14.75 1.06
CA GLY A 98 -8.05 13.85 2.16
C GLY A 98 -7.07 12.68 2.32
N ILE A 99 -5.85 12.83 1.78
CA ILE A 99 -4.80 11.82 1.88
C ILE A 99 -4.25 11.80 3.30
N LYS A 100 -4.05 10.59 3.82
CA LYS A 100 -3.33 10.35 5.07
C LYS A 100 -2.07 9.56 4.79
N GLY A 101 -1.10 9.71 5.65
CA GLY A 101 0.15 8.95 5.57
C GLY A 101 0.64 8.56 6.95
N GLY A 102 1.62 7.67 6.94
CA GLY A 102 2.29 7.23 8.13
C GLY A 102 3.76 6.94 7.87
N LEU A 103 4.57 7.13 8.89
CA LEU A 103 5.99 6.83 8.90
C LEU A 103 6.30 5.94 10.11
N ILE A 104 7.27 5.05 9.96
CA ILE A 104 7.89 4.36 11.10
C ILE A 104 9.33 4.82 11.19
N ARG A 105 9.71 5.30 12.39
CA ARG A 105 11.09 5.56 12.73
C ARG A 105 11.65 4.44 13.62
N LEU A 106 12.91 4.13 13.40
CA LEU A 106 13.72 3.27 14.24
C LEU A 106 14.99 4.05 14.62
N ASP A 107 15.22 4.27 15.91
CA ASP A 107 16.34 5.11 16.41
C ASP A 107 16.37 6.50 15.74
N GLY A 108 15.20 7.10 15.50
CA GLY A 108 15.02 8.40 14.86
C GLY A 108 15.13 8.42 13.34
N LYS A 109 15.50 7.32 12.67
CA LYS A 109 15.58 7.22 11.21
C LYS A 109 14.31 6.60 10.64
N ILE A 110 13.78 7.13 9.54
CA ILE A 110 12.64 6.54 8.84
C ILE A 110 13.09 5.21 8.22
N ILE A 111 12.31 4.17 8.48
CA ILE A 111 12.48 2.82 7.93
C ILE A 111 11.28 2.35 7.11
N ALA A 112 10.16 3.06 7.18
CA ALA A 112 8.98 2.74 6.37
C ALA A 112 8.04 3.93 6.25
N ILE A 113 7.35 4.03 5.11
CA ILE A 113 6.34 5.06 4.80
C ILE A 113 5.13 4.44 4.13
N THR A 114 3.98 5.10 4.28
CA THR A 114 2.76 4.77 3.54
C THR A 114 1.91 6.00 3.28
N LEU A 115 1.20 6.02 2.16
CA LEU A 115 0.16 6.99 1.81
C LEU A 115 -1.10 6.26 1.38
N GLY A 116 -2.25 6.81 1.72
CA GLY A 116 -3.53 6.30 1.26
C GLY A 116 -4.64 7.33 1.38
N SER A 117 -5.78 7.02 0.78
CA SER A 117 -6.99 7.83 0.80
C SER A 117 -8.24 6.97 0.91
N GLN A 118 -9.36 7.60 1.31
CA GLN A 118 -10.66 6.95 1.39
C GLN A 118 -11.63 7.62 0.39
N PRO A 119 -11.59 7.23 -0.90
CA PRO A 119 -12.50 7.80 -1.90
C PRO A 119 -13.91 7.23 -1.84
N PHE A 120 -14.13 6.10 -1.14
CA PHE A 120 -15.42 5.41 -0.99
C PHE A 120 -15.74 5.17 0.48
N ASP A 121 -17.03 5.07 0.80
CA ASP A 121 -17.49 4.87 2.18
C ASP A 121 -17.01 3.54 2.79
N ASP A 122 -16.85 2.52 1.97
CA ASP A 122 -16.51 1.15 2.41
C ASP A 122 -15.11 0.69 2.02
N MET A 123 -14.29 1.55 1.36
CA MET A 123 -12.97 1.18 0.88
C MET A 123 -11.92 2.25 1.13
N TYR A 124 -10.77 1.83 1.61
CA TYR A 124 -9.55 2.62 1.73
C TYR A 124 -8.52 2.16 0.70
N ILE A 125 -7.87 3.07 0.00
CA ILE A 125 -6.83 2.75 -1.00
C ILE A 125 -5.46 3.11 -0.45
N ILE A 126 -4.51 2.19 -0.53
CA ILE A 126 -3.10 2.38 -0.19
C ILE A 126 -2.33 2.60 -1.49
N HIS A 127 -1.91 3.85 -1.72
CA HIS A 127 -1.21 4.27 -2.93
C HIS A 127 0.30 4.01 -2.85
N ILE A 128 0.89 4.17 -1.67
CA ILE A 128 2.33 4.00 -1.45
C ILE A 128 2.54 3.19 -0.19
N GLU A 129 3.41 2.22 -0.26
CA GLU A 129 3.92 1.47 0.88
C GLU A 129 5.36 1.06 0.59
N LYS A 130 6.30 1.70 1.25
CA LYS A 130 7.74 1.44 1.12
C LYS A 130 8.35 1.18 2.47
N ALA A 131 9.33 0.29 2.53
CA ALA A 131 10.06 0.02 3.76
C ALA A 131 11.46 -0.52 3.47
N ASP A 132 12.35 -0.41 4.44
CA ASP A 132 13.70 -0.94 4.34
C ASP A 132 13.67 -2.48 4.37
N TYR A 133 14.27 -3.10 3.36
CA TYR A 133 14.41 -4.56 3.29
C TYR A 133 15.36 -5.11 4.36
N ASP A 134 16.35 -4.30 4.77
CA ASP A 134 17.34 -4.68 5.77
C ASP A 134 16.80 -4.65 7.20
N VAL A 135 15.58 -4.14 7.40
CA VAL A 135 14.88 -4.14 8.69
C VAL A 135 13.74 -5.17 8.66
N PRO A 136 13.96 -6.40 9.16
CA PRO A 136 12.96 -7.46 9.09
C PRO A 136 11.66 -7.08 9.80
N GLY A 137 10.54 -7.16 9.08
CA GLY A 137 9.21 -6.85 9.63
C GLY A 137 8.73 -5.41 9.41
N SER A 138 9.56 -4.52 8.87
CA SER A 138 9.23 -3.11 8.58
C SER A 138 7.98 -2.97 7.70
N TYR A 139 7.87 -3.72 6.59
CA TYR A 139 6.69 -3.75 5.72
C TYR A 139 5.43 -4.22 6.45
N GLN A 140 5.53 -5.27 7.27
CA GLN A 140 4.38 -5.76 8.03
C GLN A 140 3.95 -4.75 9.10
N MET A 141 4.90 -4.08 9.70
CA MET A 141 4.64 -3.04 10.71
C MET A 141 3.92 -1.85 10.08
N ILE A 142 4.45 -1.26 9.01
CA ILE A 142 3.81 -0.07 8.41
C ILE A 142 2.41 -0.40 7.90
N ASN A 143 2.22 -1.55 7.23
CA ASN A 143 0.92 -2.02 6.76
C ASN A 143 -0.09 -2.12 7.90
N GLN A 144 0.22 -2.87 8.97
CA GLN A 144 -0.69 -3.06 10.08
C GLN A 144 -0.93 -1.76 10.87
N GLN A 145 0.12 -1.00 11.16
CA GLN A 145 0.01 0.22 11.96
C GLN A 145 -0.85 1.27 11.26
N PHE A 146 -0.72 1.39 9.94
CA PHE A 146 -1.55 2.30 9.15
C PHE A 146 -3.01 1.82 9.09
N ALA A 147 -3.24 0.54 8.80
CA ALA A 147 -4.57 -0.04 8.74
C ALA A 147 -5.32 0.09 10.08
N MET A 148 -4.65 -0.16 11.21
CA MET A 148 -5.20 -0.01 12.55
C MET A 148 -5.66 1.41 12.87
N ARG A 149 -5.02 2.44 12.30
CA ARG A 149 -5.34 3.85 12.58
C ARG A 149 -6.35 4.44 11.62
N ASN A 150 -6.33 4.01 10.36
CA ASN A 150 -7.05 4.70 9.31
C ASN A 150 -8.17 3.87 8.66
N CYS A 151 -8.16 2.53 8.79
CA CYS A 151 -9.08 1.66 8.05
C CYS A 151 -10.11 0.93 8.91
N GLN A 152 -10.38 1.41 10.15
CA GLN A 152 -11.30 0.72 11.06
C GLN A 152 -12.77 0.78 10.63
N ASN A 153 -13.14 1.82 9.88
CA ASN A 153 -14.51 2.11 9.50
C ASN A 153 -14.85 1.70 8.06
N VAL A 154 -13.91 1.05 7.36
CA VAL A 154 -14.12 0.54 6.01
C VAL A 154 -14.19 -0.98 6.01
N LYS A 155 -14.85 -1.53 4.99
CA LYS A 155 -14.93 -2.98 4.79
C LYS A 155 -13.69 -3.51 4.10
N TYR A 156 -13.18 -2.75 3.15
CA TYR A 156 -12.10 -3.18 2.27
C TYR A 156 -10.89 -2.25 2.33
N ILE A 157 -9.71 -2.84 2.11
CA ILE A 157 -8.48 -2.14 1.81
C ILE A 157 -8.01 -2.60 0.44
N ASP A 158 -7.89 -1.66 -0.47
CA ASP A 158 -7.27 -1.81 -1.77
C ASP A 158 -5.78 -1.50 -1.66
N ARG A 159 -4.92 -2.39 -2.15
CA ARG A 159 -3.46 -2.19 -2.20
C ARG A 159 -2.95 -2.13 -3.63
N GLU A 160 -3.81 -1.75 -4.55
CA GLU A 160 -3.53 -1.57 -5.97
C GLU A 160 -2.95 -2.83 -6.65
N GLU A 161 -2.47 -2.71 -7.88
CA GLU A 161 -2.00 -3.78 -8.75
C GLU A 161 -0.56 -4.23 -8.44
N ASP A 162 -0.11 -5.33 -9.07
CA ASP A 162 1.26 -5.84 -8.95
C ASP A 162 2.20 -5.49 -10.12
N LEU A 163 1.67 -4.84 -11.16
CA LEU A 163 2.40 -4.42 -12.36
C LEU A 163 3.18 -5.57 -13.07
N GLY A 164 2.79 -6.83 -12.84
CA GLY A 164 3.52 -8.00 -13.37
C GLY A 164 4.83 -8.31 -12.62
N ILE A 165 5.16 -7.58 -11.54
CA ILE A 165 6.37 -7.80 -10.75
C ILE A 165 6.18 -9.00 -9.84
N GLU A 166 6.91 -10.10 -10.10
CA GLU A 166 6.73 -11.38 -9.40
C GLU A 166 6.88 -11.27 -7.86
N GLY A 167 7.88 -10.55 -7.40
CA GLY A 167 8.11 -10.31 -5.96
C GLY A 167 6.94 -9.58 -5.30
N LEU A 168 6.41 -8.54 -5.96
CA LEU A 168 5.27 -7.77 -5.49
C LEU A 168 4.00 -8.62 -5.49
N ARG A 169 3.76 -9.37 -6.56
CA ARG A 169 2.66 -10.35 -6.68
C ARG A 169 2.67 -11.36 -5.54
N LYS A 170 3.82 -11.98 -5.29
CA LYS A 170 4.00 -12.94 -4.20
C LYS A 170 3.74 -12.30 -2.84
N SER A 171 4.24 -11.08 -2.63
CA SER A 171 4.00 -10.32 -1.41
C SER A 171 2.50 -10.06 -1.21
N LYS A 172 1.80 -9.51 -2.21
CA LYS A 172 0.36 -9.21 -2.15
C LYS A 172 -0.48 -10.47 -1.92
N LEU A 173 -0.26 -11.53 -2.68
CA LEU A 173 -0.96 -12.82 -2.49
C LEU A 173 -0.75 -13.42 -1.11
N SER A 174 0.40 -13.20 -0.48
CA SER A 174 0.72 -13.73 0.86
C SER A 174 -0.11 -13.13 1.99
N TYR A 175 -0.88 -12.08 1.72
CA TYR A 175 -1.87 -11.51 2.64
C TYR A 175 -3.30 -12.00 2.39
N TYR A 176 -3.49 -12.92 1.41
CA TYR A 176 -4.76 -13.57 1.09
C TYR A 176 -5.87 -12.56 0.77
N PRO A 177 -5.80 -11.88 -0.39
CA PRO A 177 -6.83 -10.94 -0.81
C PRO A 177 -8.20 -11.63 -0.87
N GLU A 178 -9.25 -10.89 -0.57
CA GLU A 178 -10.63 -11.36 -0.69
C GLU A 178 -10.97 -11.63 -2.17
N PHE A 179 -10.55 -10.70 -3.02
CA PHE A 179 -10.59 -10.84 -4.47
C PHE A 179 -9.56 -9.94 -5.14
N ILE A 180 -9.38 -10.14 -6.45
CA ILE A 180 -8.58 -9.28 -7.31
C ILE A 180 -9.52 -8.73 -8.38
N THR A 181 -9.47 -7.41 -8.62
CA THR A 181 -10.29 -6.76 -9.64
C THR A 181 -9.90 -7.25 -11.02
N LYS A 182 -10.86 -7.26 -11.94
CA LYS A 182 -10.61 -7.62 -13.34
C LYS A 182 -10.60 -6.37 -14.19
N ILE A 183 -9.46 -6.08 -14.77
CA ILE A 183 -9.26 -4.98 -15.71
C ILE A 183 -9.17 -5.55 -17.12
N TYR A 184 -9.82 -4.91 -18.08
CA TYR A 184 -9.82 -5.32 -19.47
C TYR A 184 -9.40 -4.17 -20.38
N SER A 185 -8.55 -4.48 -21.34
CA SER A 185 -8.30 -3.62 -22.50
C SER A 185 -9.32 -3.94 -23.59
N GLY A 186 -9.96 -2.92 -24.16
CA GLY A 186 -10.91 -3.08 -25.27
C GLY A 186 -10.33 -2.53 -26.56
N THR A 187 -10.15 -3.36 -27.58
CA THR A 187 -9.72 -2.97 -28.92
C THR A 187 -10.90 -3.01 -29.88
N LEU A 188 -11.11 -1.93 -30.63
CA LEU A 188 -12.15 -1.87 -31.67
C LEU A 188 -11.84 -2.91 -32.76
N ILE A 189 -12.87 -3.69 -33.16
CA ILE A 189 -12.78 -4.73 -34.22
C ILE A 189 -13.15 -4.08 -35.55
#